data_cee6a3b56150abb9057685f5fe32b36b
#
_entry.id   cee6a3b56150abb9057685f5fe32b36b
#
_cell.length_a   1.000
_cell.length_b   1.000
_cell.length_c   1.000
_cell.angle_alpha   90.00
_cell.angle_beta   90.00
_cell.angle_gamma   90.00
#
_symmetry.space_group_name_H-M   'P 1'
#
loop_
_entity.id
_entity.type
_entity.pdbx_description
1 polymer ?
#
loop_
_entity_poly.entity_id
_entity_poly.type
_entity_poly.pdbx_seq_one_letter_code
_entity_poly.pdbx_strand_id
1 'polypeptide(L)'
;RGKVFNISHIQELTLQKKEIDIEISSLQSESKKLSKLIGLEISKSKNNDSPELNNLKKKGNEYRTKISEFEEKKRTLDKKIHNEICNLPNLPSKDAPVGKDESDNVQVKTWGDPLVKENLKSHWEIGESLNLFDSIKSTKISKSRFITLTGNGARLERALINFMLDIHTKNGYLELMPPALVNSESLTGSGQLPKFSNESFKCSNDDLWLSPTAEVPLTAFHRNEIIDPKKLPIKYVAYSPCFRREAGSYGKDTKGLIRLHQFN
;
A
#
# COMPACT_ATOMS: atom_id res chain seq x y z
N ARG A 1 19.52 -8.79 6.08
CA ARG A 1 18.90 -8.14 7.24
C ARG A 1 18.72 -9.07 8.45
N GLY A 2 19.40 -10.22 8.51
CA GLY A 2 19.51 -11.08 9.67
C GLY A 2 18.23 -11.71 10.25
N LYS A 3 17.04 -11.35 9.79
CA LYS A 3 15.79 -11.97 10.23
C LYS A 3 15.40 -13.12 9.31
N VAL A 4 15.32 -14.31 9.89
CA VAL A 4 14.71 -15.47 9.23
C VAL A 4 13.20 -15.33 9.35
N PHE A 5 12.50 -15.22 8.25
CA PHE A 5 11.04 -15.23 8.22
C PHE A 5 10.54 -16.67 8.08
N ASN A 6 9.71 -17.08 9.01
CA ASN A 6 9.07 -18.39 8.93
C ASN A 6 7.88 -18.31 7.96
N ILE A 7 8.05 -18.91 6.77
CA ILE A 7 7.00 -18.98 5.76
C ILE A 7 6.16 -20.27 5.82
N SER A 8 6.41 -21.14 6.81
CA SER A 8 5.74 -22.45 6.91
C SER A 8 4.23 -22.31 6.99
N HIS A 9 3.73 -21.30 7.70
CA HIS A 9 2.29 -21.04 7.78
C HIS A 9 1.68 -20.65 6.42
N ILE A 10 2.38 -19.85 5.63
CA ILE A 10 1.94 -19.48 4.26
C ILE A 10 1.92 -20.73 3.36
N GLN A 11 2.93 -21.60 3.49
CA GLN A 11 2.99 -22.85 2.75
C GLN A 11 1.83 -23.77 3.11
N GLU A 12 1.50 -23.89 4.40
CA GLU A 12 0.36 -24.67 4.89
C GLU A 12 -0.97 -24.14 4.34
N LEU A 13 -1.23 -22.84 4.44
CA LEU A 13 -2.43 -22.21 3.87
C LEU A 13 -2.54 -22.44 2.35
N THR A 14 -1.40 -22.40 1.66
CA THR A 14 -1.34 -22.63 0.21
C THR A 14 -1.67 -24.09 -0.14
N LEU A 15 -1.21 -25.04 0.66
CA LEU A 15 -1.56 -26.45 0.49
C LEU A 15 -3.05 -26.67 0.72
N GLN A 16 -3.63 -26.13 1.80
CA GLN A 16 -5.07 -26.20 2.06
C GLN A 16 -5.90 -25.61 0.90
N LYS A 17 -5.46 -24.48 0.34
CA LYS A 17 -6.12 -23.90 -0.84
C LYS A 17 -6.07 -24.85 -2.03
N LYS A 18 -4.92 -25.48 -2.30
CA LYS A 18 -4.74 -26.44 -3.39
C LYS A 18 -5.70 -27.64 -3.25
N GLU A 19 -5.87 -28.17 -2.04
CA GLU A 19 -6.81 -29.24 -1.75
C GLU A 19 -8.25 -28.82 -2.08
N ILE A 20 -8.66 -27.62 -1.64
CA ILE A 20 -9.98 -27.07 -1.95
C ILE A 20 -10.17 -26.87 -3.47
N ASP A 21 -9.16 -26.40 -4.20
CA ASP A 21 -9.20 -26.24 -5.66
C ASP A 21 -9.42 -27.57 -6.38
N ILE A 22 -8.82 -28.66 -5.88
CA ILE A 22 -9.02 -30.03 -6.41
C ILE A 22 -10.47 -30.47 -6.16
N GLU A 23 -10.99 -30.28 -4.94
CA GLU A 23 -12.38 -30.62 -4.59
C GLU A 23 -13.40 -29.85 -5.44
N ILE A 24 -13.24 -28.54 -5.58
CA ILE A 24 -14.09 -27.71 -6.45
C ILE A 24 -14.07 -28.23 -7.88
N SER A 25 -12.90 -28.51 -8.43
CA SER A 25 -12.74 -29.02 -9.81
C SER A 25 -13.42 -30.37 -10.02
N SER A 26 -13.29 -31.28 -9.05
CA SER A 26 -13.95 -32.58 -9.04
C SER A 26 -15.47 -32.44 -9.02
N LEU A 27 -16.01 -31.66 -8.07
CA LEU A 27 -17.45 -31.42 -7.95
C LEU A 27 -18.04 -30.73 -9.19
N GLN A 28 -17.31 -29.76 -9.78
CA GLN A 28 -17.72 -29.12 -11.03
C GLN A 28 -17.77 -30.10 -12.20
N SER A 29 -16.80 -31.02 -12.29
CA SER A 29 -16.80 -32.10 -13.30
C SER A 29 -18.00 -33.03 -13.14
N GLU A 30 -18.27 -33.45 -11.91
CA GLU A 30 -19.43 -34.31 -11.61
C GLU A 30 -20.77 -33.60 -11.85
N SER A 31 -20.90 -32.33 -11.44
CA SER A 31 -22.05 -31.50 -11.70
C SER A 31 -22.32 -31.35 -13.20
N LYS A 32 -21.26 -31.20 -14.01
CA LYS A 32 -21.36 -31.13 -15.47
C LYS A 32 -21.84 -32.45 -16.11
N LYS A 33 -21.34 -33.59 -15.60
CA LYS A 33 -21.83 -34.94 -16.02
C LYS A 33 -23.30 -35.11 -15.64
N LEU A 34 -23.66 -34.75 -14.42
CA LEU A 34 -25.03 -34.82 -13.91
C LEU A 34 -26.01 -33.94 -14.71
N SER A 35 -25.59 -32.73 -15.08
CA SER A 35 -26.39 -31.84 -15.90
C SER A 35 -26.68 -32.42 -17.28
N LYS A 36 -25.72 -33.14 -17.88
CA LYS A 36 -25.93 -33.87 -19.16
C LYS A 36 -26.95 -35.02 -18.98
N LEU A 37 -26.85 -35.77 -17.87
CA LEU A 37 -27.82 -36.85 -17.60
C LEU A 37 -29.23 -36.30 -17.38
N ILE A 38 -29.38 -35.19 -16.64
CA ILE A 38 -30.65 -34.51 -16.47
C ILE A 38 -31.24 -34.10 -17.83
N GLY A 39 -30.43 -33.52 -18.70
CA GLY A 39 -30.85 -33.11 -20.06
C GLY A 39 -31.31 -34.29 -20.90
N LEU A 40 -30.61 -35.46 -20.83
CA LEU A 40 -30.99 -36.67 -21.52
C LEU A 40 -32.31 -37.27 -20.96
N GLU A 41 -32.51 -37.22 -19.65
CA GLU A 41 -33.71 -37.74 -19.01
C GLU A 41 -34.95 -36.91 -19.32
N ILE A 42 -34.80 -35.56 -19.33
CA ILE A 42 -35.86 -34.64 -19.76
C ILE A 42 -36.26 -34.91 -21.21
N SER A 43 -35.29 -35.20 -22.10
CA SER A 43 -35.57 -35.48 -23.52
C SER A 43 -36.28 -36.82 -23.76
N LYS A 44 -36.11 -37.80 -22.85
CA LYS A 44 -36.73 -39.13 -22.95
C LYS A 44 -38.11 -39.19 -22.33
N SER A 45 -38.36 -38.44 -21.29
CA SER A 45 -39.60 -38.51 -20.50
C SER A 45 -40.56 -37.41 -20.93
N LYS A 46 -41.74 -37.79 -21.41
CA LYS A 46 -42.85 -36.86 -21.68
C LYS A 46 -43.44 -36.24 -20.39
N ASN A 47 -43.04 -36.73 -19.22
CA ASN A 47 -43.51 -36.27 -17.91
C ASN A 47 -42.33 -35.75 -17.10
N ASN A 48 -42.29 -34.43 -16.82
CA ASN A 48 -41.22 -33.75 -16.06
C ASN A 48 -41.14 -34.12 -14.56
N ASP A 49 -41.83 -35.16 -14.11
CA ASP A 49 -42.03 -35.48 -12.70
C ASP A 49 -41.67 -36.96 -12.36
N SER A 50 -40.66 -37.52 -13.06
CA SER A 50 -40.19 -38.86 -12.68
C SER A 50 -39.40 -38.82 -11.36
N PRO A 51 -39.52 -39.82 -10.48
CA PRO A 51 -38.73 -39.93 -9.25
C PRO A 51 -37.24 -39.88 -9.49
N GLU A 52 -36.76 -40.42 -10.62
CA GLU A 52 -35.38 -40.41 -11.05
C GLU A 52 -34.89 -39.00 -11.37
N LEU A 53 -35.68 -38.24 -12.10
CA LEU A 53 -35.37 -36.85 -12.44
C LEU A 53 -35.31 -35.96 -11.19
N ASN A 54 -36.19 -36.15 -10.25
CA ASN A 54 -36.22 -35.45 -8.97
C ASN A 54 -34.98 -35.78 -8.13
N ASN A 55 -34.54 -37.05 -8.11
CA ASN A 55 -33.31 -37.46 -7.43
C ASN A 55 -32.06 -36.84 -8.08
N LEU A 56 -31.98 -36.80 -9.41
CA LEU A 56 -30.87 -36.14 -10.14
C LEU A 56 -30.84 -34.62 -9.86
N LYS A 57 -31.99 -33.95 -9.86
CA LYS A 57 -32.10 -32.54 -9.51
C LYS A 57 -31.66 -32.28 -8.06
N LYS A 58 -32.03 -33.14 -7.11
CA LYS A 58 -31.61 -33.06 -5.71
C LYS A 58 -30.09 -33.17 -5.60
N LYS A 59 -29.47 -34.17 -6.23
CA LYS A 59 -27.99 -34.29 -6.29
C LYS A 59 -27.31 -33.06 -6.93
N GLY A 60 -27.92 -32.50 -7.98
CA GLY A 60 -27.39 -31.27 -8.61
C GLY A 60 -27.39 -30.09 -7.65
N ASN A 61 -28.41 -29.94 -6.84
CA ASN A 61 -28.47 -28.91 -5.81
C ASN A 61 -27.44 -29.15 -4.69
N GLU A 62 -27.28 -30.43 -4.27
CA GLU A 62 -26.22 -30.79 -3.30
C GLU A 62 -24.83 -30.44 -3.79
N TYR A 63 -24.51 -30.67 -5.08
CA TYR A 63 -23.24 -30.28 -5.66
C TYR A 63 -23.07 -28.75 -5.71
N ARG A 64 -24.11 -28.00 -6.06
CA ARG A 64 -24.08 -26.52 -6.06
C ARG A 64 -23.80 -25.96 -4.66
N THR A 65 -24.48 -26.51 -3.64
CA THR A 65 -24.28 -26.10 -2.25
C THR A 65 -22.84 -26.35 -1.81
N LYS A 66 -22.31 -27.57 -2.05
CA LYS A 66 -20.94 -27.92 -1.70
C LYS A 66 -19.91 -27.04 -2.43
N ILE A 67 -20.12 -26.80 -3.73
CA ILE A 67 -19.24 -25.91 -4.50
C ILE A 67 -19.22 -24.52 -3.87
N SER A 68 -20.39 -23.95 -3.56
CA SER A 68 -20.50 -22.64 -2.92
C SER A 68 -19.80 -22.58 -1.55
N GLU A 69 -19.91 -23.63 -0.74
CA GLU A 69 -19.21 -23.72 0.56
C GLU A 69 -17.69 -23.76 0.38
N PHE A 70 -17.19 -24.53 -0.59
CA PHE A 70 -15.77 -24.59 -0.87
C PHE A 70 -15.23 -23.29 -1.47
N GLU A 71 -15.98 -22.61 -2.33
CA GLU A 71 -15.63 -21.31 -2.87
C GLU A 71 -15.53 -20.24 -1.77
N GLU A 72 -16.41 -20.27 -0.77
CA GLU A 72 -16.31 -19.36 0.38
C GLU A 72 -15.08 -19.66 1.26
N LYS A 73 -14.79 -20.93 1.51
CA LYS A 73 -13.57 -21.37 2.21
C LYS A 73 -12.32 -20.91 1.46
N LYS A 74 -12.29 -21.10 0.13
CA LYS A 74 -11.20 -20.62 -0.74
C LYS A 74 -11.01 -19.11 -0.62
N ARG A 75 -12.10 -18.34 -0.71
CA ARG A 75 -12.06 -16.87 -0.57
C ARG A 75 -11.47 -16.43 0.77
N THR A 76 -11.81 -17.14 1.83
CA THR A 76 -11.27 -16.89 3.17
C THR A 76 -9.77 -17.21 3.24
N LEU A 77 -9.33 -18.32 2.64
CA LEU A 77 -7.91 -18.67 2.56
C LEU A 77 -7.12 -17.70 1.71
N ASP A 78 -7.66 -17.26 0.57
CA ASP A 78 -7.03 -16.27 -0.30
C ASP A 78 -6.77 -14.96 0.46
N LYS A 79 -7.74 -14.49 1.25
CA LYS A 79 -7.57 -13.31 2.11
C LYS A 79 -6.48 -13.50 3.16
N LYS A 80 -6.43 -14.67 3.82
CA LYS A 80 -5.40 -14.98 4.82
C LYS A 80 -4.02 -15.02 4.18
N ILE A 81 -3.85 -15.75 3.08
CA ILE A 81 -2.59 -15.85 2.34
C ILE A 81 -2.12 -14.46 1.89
N HIS A 82 -3.02 -13.66 1.32
CA HIS A 82 -2.71 -12.30 0.89
C HIS A 82 -2.22 -11.44 2.05
N ASN A 83 -2.91 -11.46 3.18
CA ASN A 83 -2.51 -10.68 4.36
C ASN A 83 -1.13 -11.11 4.91
N GLU A 84 -0.85 -12.41 4.95
CA GLU A 84 0.45 -12.92 5.39
C GLU A 84 1.58 -12.48 4.44
N ILE A 85 1.36 -12.59 3.13
CA ILE A 85 2.34 -12.18 2.10
C ILE A 85 2.60 -10.68 2.17
N CYS A 86 1.56 -9.85 2.31
CA CYS A 86 1.70 -8.39 2.40
C CYS A 86 2.50 -7.92 3.63
N ASN A 87 2.61 -8.75 4.67
CA ASN A 87 3.43 -8.45 5.84
C ASN A 87 4.91 -8.87 5.70
N LEU A 88 5.24 -9.63 4.66
CA LEU A 88 6.64 -9.97 4.40
C LEU A 88 7.42 -8.76 3.89
N PRO A 89 8.69 -8.60 4.28
CA PRO A 89 9.54 -7.58 3.70
C PRO A 89 9.89 -7.93 2.26
N ASN A 90 10.11 -6.91 1.44
CA ASN A 90 10.60 -7.12 0.08
C ASN A 90 12.01 -7.71 0.06
N LEU A 91 12.35 -8.42 -1.00
CA LEU A 91 13.69 -8.96 -1.20
C LEU A 91 14.69 -7.81 -1.37
N PRO A 92 15.82 -7.81 -0.65
CA PRO A 92 16.87 -6.83 -0.85
C PRO A 92 17.57 -7.03 -2.19
N SER A 93 18.19 -5.97 -2.74
CA SER A 93 19.12 -6.10 -3.86
C SER A 93 20.26 -7.03 -3.47
N LYS A 94 20.83 -7.71 -4.48
CA LYS A 94 22.01 -8.57 -4.29
C LYS A 94 23.25 -7.79 -3.83
N ASP A 95 23.31 -6.51 -4.20
CA ASP A 95 24.40 -5.60 -3.83
C ASP A 95 24.26 -5.01 -2.42
N ALA A 96 23.10 -5.21 -1.76
CA ALA A 96 22.90 -4.71 -0.41
C ALA A 96 23.74 -5.56 0.57
N PRO A 97 24.54 -4.91 1.45
CA PRO A 97 25.34 -5.63 2.44
C PRO A 97 24.41 -6.37 3.42
N VAL A 98 24.86 -7.54 3.84
CA VAL A 98 24.19 -8.29 4.91
C VAL A 98 24.65 -7.72 6.24
N GLY A 99 23.70 -7.22 7.06
CA GLY A 99 24.00 -6.57 8.33
C GLY A 99 22.84 -6.68 9.30
N LYS A 100 23.11 -6.37 10.57
CA LYS A 100 22.15 -6.37 11.68
C LYS A 100 21.46 -5.02 11.84
N ASP A 101 22.21 -3.94 11.70
CA ASP A 101 21.77 -2.56 11.89
C ASP A 101 22.52 -1.58 10.98
N GLU A 102 22.34 -0.28 11.20
CA GLU A 102 22.95 0.78 10.41
C GLU A 102 24.48 0.85 10.45
N SER A 103 25.14 0.24 11.46
CA SER A 103 26.60 0.21 11.55
C SER A 103 27.23 -0.69 10.49
N ASP A 104 26.48 -1.62 9.95
CA ASP A 104 26.89 -2.51 8.86
C ASP A 104 26.71 -1.88 7.47
N ASN A 105 26.18 -0.65 7.36
CA ASN A 105 26.03 0.03 6.09
C ASN A 105 27.41 0.41 5.50
N VAL A 106 27.55 0.17 4.19
CA VAL A 106 28.78 0.51 3.46
C VAL A 106 28.57 1.83 2.73
N GLN A 107 29.45 2.80 2.98
CA GLN A 107 29.48 4.05 2.24
C GLN A 107 29.98 3.82 0.83
N VAL A 108 29.12 4.00 -0.17
CA VAL A 108 29.45 3.72 -1.58
C VAL A 108 29.99 4.91 -2.33
N LYS A 109 29.73 6.15 -1.88
CA LYS A 109 30.19 7.39 -2.51
C LYS A 109 30.24 8.54 -1.52
N THR A 110 31.24 9.40 -1.69
CA THR A 110 31.35 10.71 -1.03
C THR A 110 31.43 11.79 -2.10
N TRP A 111 30.79 12.93 -1.84
CA TRP A 111 30.92 14.15 -2.66
C TRP A 111 31.10 15.36 -1.77
N GLY A 112 32.12 16.18 -2.09
CA GLY A 112 32.47 17.36 -1.34
C GLY A 112 33.05 17.06 0.05
N ASP A 113 33.54 18.11 0.69
CA ASP A 113 34.03 18.05 2.06
C ASP A 113 32.98 18.64 3.02
N PRO A 114 32.60 17.93 4.10
CA PRO A 114 31.70 18.47 5.10
C PRO A 114 32.26 19.76 5.73
N LEU A 115 31.44 20.81 5.81
CA LEU A 115 31.81 22.00 6.51
C LEU A 115 31.78 21.75 8.02
N VAL A 116 32.96 21.51 8.60
CA VAL A 116 33.07 21.32 10.07
C VAL A 116 33.26 22.72 10.67
N LYS A 117 32.23 23.25 11.32
CA LYS A 117 32.32 24.49 12.13
C LYS A 117 31.92 24.15 13.56
N GLU A 118 32.68 24.65 14.51
CA GLU A 118 32.29 24.63 15.93
C GLU A 118 31.14 25.63 16.16
N ASN A 119 30.26 25.31 17.08
CA ASN A 119 29.15 26.18 17.51
C ASN A 119 28.12 26.54 16.44
N LEU A 120 27.78 25.60 15.55
CA LEU A 120 26.64 25.79 14.63
C LEU A 120 25.30 25.83 15.41
N LYS A 121 24.49 26.86 15.12
CA LYS A 121 23.11 26.91 15.63
C LYS A 121 22.25 25.84 14.95
N SER A 122 21.34 25.27 15.71
CA SER A 122 20.35 24.34 15.18
C SER A 122 19.35 25.07 14.25
N HIS A 123 18.69 24.33 13.35
CA HIS A 123 17.71 24.92 12.44
C HIS A 123 16.52 25.56 13.18
N TRP A 124 16.14 25.07 14.36
CA TRP A 124 15.07 25.69 15.17
C TRP A 124 15.55 27.01 15.80
N GLU A 125 16.78 27.10 16.31
CA GLU A 125 17.33 28.36 16.83
C GLU A 125 17.42 29.43 15.73
N ILE A 126 17.84 29.04 14.54
CA ILE A 126 17.89 29.94 13.38
C ILE A 126 16.46 30.37 13.00
N GLY A 127 15.54 29.41 12.86
CA GLY A 127 14.18 29.66 12.45
C GLY A 127 13.40 30.55 13.44
N GLU A 128 13.57 30.34 14.73
CA GLU A 128 12.99 31.18 15.77
C GLU A 128 13.57 32.59 15.76
N SER A 129 14.92 32.72 15.66
CA SER A 129 15.57 34.04 15.61
C SER A 129 15.16 34.88 14.40
N LEU A 130 14.79 34.22 13.31
CA LEU A 130 14.33 34.88 12.06
C LEU A 130 12.81 34.92 11.92
N ASN A 131 12.05 34.44 12.91
CA ASN A 131 10.59 34.35 12.91
C ASN A 131 10.04 33.59 11.67
N LEU A 132 10.68 32.48 11.30
CA LEU A 132 10.29 31.70 10.11
C LEU A 132 9.12 30.75 10.40
N PHE A 133 8.85 30.43 11.66
CA PHE A 133 7.76 29.56 12.10
C PHE A 133 7.32 29.87 13.54
N ASP A 134 6.13 29.40 13.92
CA ASP A 134 5.58 29.54 15.27
C ASP A 134 5.09 28.19 15.79
N SER A 135 5.88 27.53 16.60
CA SER A 135 5.59 26.23 17.19
C SER A 135 4.51 26.30 18.26
N ILE A 136 4.45 27.38 19.03
CA ILE A 136 3.50 27.58 20.13
C ILE A 136 2.08 27.74 19.55
N LYS A 137 1.91 28.62 18.57
CA LYS A 137 0.60 28.81 17.92
C LYS A 137 0.18 27.58 17.11
N SER A 138 1.12 26.88 16.50
CA SER A 138 0.82 25.63 15.78
C SER A 138 0.17 24.58 16.68
N THR A 139 0.64 24.46 17.91
CA THR A 139 0.09 23.51 18.89
C THR A 139 -1.35 23.86 19.29
N LYS A 140 -1.74 25.14 19.23
CA LYS A 140 -3.14 25.58 19.45
C LYS A 140 -4.05 25.20 18.29
N ILE A 141 -3.53 25.19 17.07
CA ILE A 141 -4.28 24.85 15.84
C ILE A 141 -4.47 23.33 15.73
N SER A 142 -3.40 22.58 15.99
CA SER A 142 -3.38 21.12 15.85
C SER A 142 -2.90 20.47 17.16
N LYS A 143 -1.76 19.80 17.12
CA LYS A 143 -1.09 19.20 18.28
C LYS A 143 0.42 19.41 18.11
N SER A 144 1.22 18.83 19.01
CA SER A 144 2.67 18.77 18.82
C SER A 144 3.03 18.17 17.46
N ARG A 145 4.20 18.54 16.92
CA ARG A 145 4.75 18.05 15.63
C ARG A 145 3.94 18.49 14.39
N PHE A 146 3.11 19.52 14.52
CA PHE A 146 2.61 20.33 13.43
C PHE A 146 3.28 21.70 13.50
N ILE A 147 3.54 22.34 12.37
CA ILE A 147 4.23 23.62 12.31
C ILE A 147 3.48 24.60 11.41
N THR A 148 3.47 25.85 11.81
CA THR A 148 2.98 26.96 11.00
C THR A 148 4.17 27.81 10.60
N LEU A 149 4.49 27.82 9.32
CA LEU A 149 5.48 28.73 8.77
C LEU A 149 4.91 30.13 8.70
N THR A 150 5.74 31.13 9.01
CA THR A 150 5.35 32.54 9.06
C THR A 150 6.23 33.39 8.15
N GLY A 151 5.66 34.45 7.59
CA GLY A 151 6.39 35.48 6.85
C GLY A 151 7.34 34.92 5.79
N ASN A 152 8.65 35.14 5.97
CA ASN A 152 9.68 34.67 5.06
C ASN A 152 9.83 33.13 5.06
N GLY A 153 9.49 32.44 6.14
CA GLY A 153 9.47 30.97 6.18
C GLY A 153 8.49 30.38 5.16
N ALA A 154 7.26 30.87 5.17
CA ALA A 154 6.23 30.43 4.22
C ALA A 154 6.58 30.82 2.76
N ARG A 155 7.22 32.01 2.57
CA ARG A 155 7.70 32.42 1.23
C ARG A 155 8.81 31.53 0.72
N LEU A 156 9.75 31.16 1.60
CA LEU A 156 10.87 30.29 1.26
C LEU A 156 10.40 28.90 0.86
N GLU A 157 9.48 28.27 1.62
CA GLU A 157 8.91 26.98 1.29
C GLU A 157 8.27 27.01 -0.10
N ARG A 158 7.40 27.98 -0.35
CA ARG A 158 6.74 28.12 -1.66
C ARG A 158 7.74 28.35 -2.80
N ALA A 159 8.79 29.14 -2.56
CA ALA A 159 9.84 29.35 -3.55
C ALA A 159 10.63 28.07 -3.87
N LEU A 160 10.92 27.26 -2.86
CA LEU A 160 11.60 25.97 -3.03
C LEU A 160 10.72 24.97 -3.77
N ILE A 161 9.41 24.89 -3.46
CA ILE A 161 8.46 24.04 -4.16
C ILE A 161 8.45 24.38 -5.66
N ASN A 162 8.25 25.67 -5.99
CA ASN A 162 8.23 26.11 -7.39
C ASN A 162 9.56 25.84 -8.09
N PHE A 163 10.68 26.13 -7.44
CA PHE A 163 12.01 25.88 -7.98
C PHE A 163 12.25 24.41 -8.32
N MET A 164 11.88 23.49 -7.43
CA MET A 164 12.03 22.06 -7.66
C MET A 164 11.09 21.56 -8.78
N LEU A 165 9.84 21.99 -8.82
CA LEU A 165 8.91 21.65 -9.89
C LEU A 165 9.40 22.16 -11.25
N ASP A 166 9.85 23.41 -11.32
CA ASP A 166 10.40 24.01 -12.55
C ASP A 166 11.64 23.27 -13.09
N ILE A 167 12.53 22.82 -12.20
CA ILE A 167 13.69 22.02 -12.61
C ILE A 167 13.23 20.67 -13.20
N HIS A 168 12.32 19.97 -12.51
CA HIS A 168 11.90 18.66 -12.97
C HIS A 168 11.07 18.71 -14.25
N THR A 169 10.20 19.70 -14.41
CA THR A 169 9.44 19.89 -15.66
C THR A 169 10.36 20.23 -16.84
N LYS A 170 11.39 21.05 -16.63
CA LYS A 170 12.46 21.31 -17.65
C LYS A 170 13.23 20.03 -18.02
N ASN A 171 13.34 19.06 -17.12
CA ASN A 171 13.97 17.76 -17.35
C ASN A 171 13.00 16.70 -17.91
N GLY A 172 11.82 17.12 -18.41
CA GLY A 172 10.86 16.26 -19.09
C GLY A 172 9.94 15.45 -18.17
N TYR A 173 9.78 15.87 -16.91
CA TYR A 173 8.75 15.34 -16.03
C TYR A 173 7.43 16.08 -16.30
N LEU A 174 6.32 15.32 -16.34
CA LEU A 174 4.98 15.89 -16.35
C LEU A 174 4.54 16.19 -14.93
N GLU A 175 4.19 17.44 -14.67
CA GLU A 175 3.69 17.84 -13.36
C GLU A 175 2.25 17.37 -13.16
N LEU A 176 1.98 16.74 -12.00
CA LEU A 176 0.67 16.34 -11.55
C LEU A 176 0.35 17.04 -10.22
N MET A 177 -0.91 17.38 -10.03
CA MET A 177 -1.45 17.88 -8.75
C MET A 177 -2.46 16.86 -8.20
N PRO A 178 -1.99 15.83 -7.47
CA PRO A 178 -2.84 14.77 -6.98
C PRO A 178 -3.67 15.21 -5.77
N PRO A 179 -4.80 14.53 -5.48
CA PRO A 179 -5.52 14.73 -4.24
C PRO A 179 -4.68 14.28 -3.02
N ALA A 180 -4.84 14.98 -1.90
CA ALA A 180 -4.21 14.60 -0.63
C ALA A 180 -4.90 13.42 0.07
N LEU A 181 -6.15 13.12 -0.30
CA LEU A 181 -6.91 11.96 0.16
C LEU A 181 -6.85 10.86 -0.87
N VAL A 182 -6.48 9.66 -0.43
CA VAL A 182 -6.33 8.46 -1.27
C VAL A 182 -7.12 7.30 -0.67
N ASN A 183 -7.57 6.36 -1.50
CA ASN A 183 -8.27 5.17 -1.02
C ASN A 183 -7.31 4.06 -0.56
N SER A 184 -7.83 3.06 0.15
CA SER A 184 -7.04 1.94 0.68
C SER A 184 -6.35 1.13 -0.43
N GLU A 185 -6.95 1.01 -1.61
CA GLU A 185 -6.36 0.31 -2.75
C GLU A 185 -5.08 0.99 -3.27
N SER A 186 -5.06 2.33 -3.32
CA SER A 186 -3.87 3.10 -3.70
C SER A 186 -2.74 2.93 -2.68
N LEU A 187 -3.06 2.93 -1.40
CA LEU A 187 -2.10 2.65 -0.32
C LEU A 187 -1.56 1.21 -0.37
N THR A 188 -2.42 0.25 -0.68
CA THR A 188 -2.00 -1.16 -0.83
C THR A 188 -1.08 -1.34 -2.03
N GLY A 189 -1.41 -0.71 -3.17
CA GLY A 189 -0.59 -0.77 -4.39
C GLY A 189 0.80 -0.18 -4.24
N SER A 190 0.98 0.80 -3.34
CA SER A 190 2.28 1.40 -3.01
C SER A 190 2.96 0.76 -1.77
N GLY A 191 2.40 -0.33 -1.23
CA GLY A 191 2.98 -1.07 -0.10
C GLY A 191 2.84 -0.40 1.27
N GLN A 192 1.99 0.62 1.39
CA GLN A 192 1.72 1.30 2.66
C GLN A 192 0.76 0.47 3.55
N LEU A 193 -0.26 -0.11 2.96
CA LEU A 193 -1.17 -1.03 3.66
C LEU A 193 -0.87 -2.48 3.30
N PRO A 194 -1.12 -3.42 4.22
CA PRO A 194 -1.61 -3.25 5.60
C PRO A 194 -0.53 -2.82 6.61
N LYS A 195 0.73 -2.89 6.24
CA LYS A 195 1.91 -2.82 7.13
C LYS A 195 1.99 -1.53 7.96
N PHE A 196 1.71 -0.38 7.37
CA PHE A 196 1.83 0.94 7.99
C PHE A 196 0.48 1.58 8.35
N SER A 197 -0.57 0.77 8.53
CA SER A 197 -1.91 1.27 8.88
C SER A 197 -1.92 2.14 10.14
N ASN A 198 -1.14 1.78 11.17
CA ASN A 198 -1.02 2.53 12.42
C ASN A 198 -0.24 3.84 12.29
N GLU A 199 0.53 3.99 11.20
CA GLU A 199 1.31 5.20 10.92
C GLU A 199 0.58 6.17 9.99
N SER A 200 -0.61 5.81 9.54
CA SER A 200 -1.40 6.59 8.60
C SER A 200 -2.63 7.22 9.27
N PHE A 201 -3.08 8.36 8.78
CA PHE A 201 -4.32 9.00 9.20
C PHE A 201 -5.47 8.52 8.32
N LYS A 202 -6.49 7.90 8.92
CA LYS A 202 -7.69 7.41 8.26
C LYS A 202 -8.90 8.28 8.57
N CYS A 203 -9.74 8.54 7.59
CA CYS A 203 -11.08 9.09 7.79
C CYS A 203 -11.99 8.02 8.42
N SER A 204 -12.82 8.42 9.38
CA SER A 204 -13.62 7.44 10.15
C SER A 204 -14.80 6.86 9.37
N ASN A 205 -15.38 7.63 8.46
CA ASN A 205 -16.64 7.32 7.80
C ASN A 205 -16.47 6.89 6.33
N ASP A 206 -15.27 7.08 5.78
CA ASP A 206 -15.00 6.82 4.37
C ASP A 206 -13.78 5.91 4.23
N ASP A 207 -13.66 5.21 3.09
CA ASP A 207 -12.42 4.53 2.73
C ASP A 207 -11.41 5.53 2.15
N LEU A 208 -11.14 6.59 2.91
CA LEU A 208 -10.17 7.62 2.57
C LEU A 208 -9.13 7.79 3.68
N TRP A 209 -7.92 8.12 3.24
CA TRP A 209 -6.74 8.27 4.07
C TRP A 209 -5.98 9.51 3.62
N LEU A 210 -5.38 10.23 4.56
CA LEU A 210 -4.40 11.27 4.22
C LEU A 210 -3.15 10.61 3.66
N SER A 211 -2.71 11.06 2.49
CA SER A 211 -1.56 10.47 1.78
C SER A 211 -0.26 10.67 2.58
N PRO A 212 0.51 9.62 2.84
CA PRO A 212 1.78 9.74 3.56
C PRO A 212 2.95 10.20 2.68
N THR A 213 2.77 10.20 1.37
CA THR A 213 3.76 10.58 0.35
C THR A 213 3.07 10.79 -1.00
N ALA A 214 3.57 11.69 -1.83
CA ALA A 214 3.09 11.87 -3.20
C ALA A 214 3.26 10.59 -4.08
N GLU A 215 4.16 9.69 -3.69
CA GLU A 215 4.33 8.39 -4.36
C GLU A 215 3.02 7.62 -4.48
N VAL A 216 2.18 7.62 -3.45
CA VAL A 216 0.92 6.86 -3.43
C VAL A 216 -0.02 7.26 -4.56
N PRO A 217 -0.45 8.51 -4.70
CA PRO A 217 -1.32 8.90 -5.80
C PRO A 217 -0.64 8.82 -7.17
N LEU A 218 0.66 9.09 -7.27
CA LEU A 218 1.40 9.00 -8.54
C LEU A 218 1.50 7.55 -9.03
N THR A 219 1.81 6.60 -8.14
CA THR A 219 1.86 5.17 -8.45
C THR A 219 0.48 4.64 -8.83
N ALA A 220 -0.57 5.09 -8.13
CA ALA A 220 -1.94 4.67 -8.40
C ALA A 220 -2.56 5.32 -9.65
N PHE A 221 -1.93 6.35 -10.23
CA PHE A 221 -2.49 7.12 -11.35
C PHE A 221 -2.78 6.24 -12.58
N HIS A 222 -1.95 5.23 -12.82
CA HIS A 222 -2.13 4.24 -13.89
C HIS A 222 -2.63 2.87 -13.39
N ARG A 223 -3.21 2.83 -12.20
CA ARG A 223 -3.73 1.57 -11.66
C ARG A 223 -4.79 0.96 -12.59
N ASN A 224 -4.68 -0.35 -12.84
CA ASN A 224 -5.57 -1.11 -13.73
C ASN A 224 -5.53 -0.68 -15.20
N GLU A 225 -4.50 0.04 -15.64
CA GLU A 225 -4.27 0.39 -17.02
C GLU A 225 -3.18 -0.49 -17.66
N ILE A 226 -3.33 -0.78 -18.95
CA ILE A 226 -2.27 -1.35 -19.79
C ILE A 226 -1.63 -0.20 -20.55
N ILE A 227 -0.39 0.12 -20.19
CA ILE A 227 0.35 1.23 -20.78
C ILE A 227 1.01 0.79 -22.09
N ASP A 228 0.84 1.60 -23.15
CA ASP A 228 1.55 1.40 -24.42
C ASP A 228 3.09 1.51 -24.17
N PRO A 229 3.88 0.47 -24.54
CA PRO A 229 5.33 0.49 -24.39
C PRO A 229 6.02 1.68 -25.07
N LYS A 230 5.44 2.22 -26.13
CA LYS A 230 5.97 3.41 -26.83
C LYS A 230 5.93 4.69 -26.00
N LYS A 231 5.11 4.73 -24.95
CA LYS A 231 5.00 5.87 -24.02
C LYS A 231 5.99 5.81 -22.87
N LEU A 232 6.77 4.73 -22.74
CA LEU A 232 7.74 4.54 -21.66
C LEU A 232 9.12 5.11 -22.04
N PRO A 233 9.87 5.67 -21.09
CA PRO A 233 9.50 5.87 -19.69
C PRO A 233 8.56 7.06 -19.50
N ILE A 234 7.55 6.91 -18.62
CA ILE A 234 6.69 7.98 -18.15
C ILE A 234 7.32 8.56 -16.88
N LYS A 235 7.45 9.90 -16.82
CA LYS A 235 8.05 10.59 -15.68
C LYS A 235 7.08 11.61 -15.10
N TYR A 236 6.80 11.51 -13.82
CA TYR A 236 5.91 12.43 -13.11
C TYR A 236 6.66 13.16 -11.99
N VAL A 237 6.27 14.39 -11.73
CA VAL A 237 6.63 15.16 -10.55
C VAL A 237 5.36 15.74 -9.92
N ALA A 238 5.29 15.78 -8.60
CA ALA A 238 4.17 16.37 -7.89
C ALA A 238 4.60 17.03 -6.60
N TYR A 239 3.94 18.12 -6.26
CA TYR A 239 3.87 18.65 -4.91
C TYR A 239 2.61 18.09 -4.24
N SER A 240 2.74 17.62 -3.00
CA SER A 240 1.60 17.14 -2.20
C SER A 240 1.88 17.33 -0.72
N PRO A 241 0.92 17.82 0.08
CA PRO A 241 1.01 17.71 1.52
C PRO A 241 1.00 16.23 1.90
N CYS A 242 1.91 15.83 2.79
CA CYS A 242 2.12 14.46 3.24
C CYS A 242 1.86 14.36 4.74
N PHE A 243 1.28 13.23 5.19
CA PHE A 243 0.83 13.07 6.56
C PHE A 243 1.28 11.73 7.14
N ARG A 244 2.00 11.76 8.28
CA ARG A 244 2.45 10.54 8.98
C ARG A 244 2.22 10.67 10.47
N ARG A 245 1.71 9.60 11.10
CA ARG A 245 1.53 9.57 12.57
C ARG A 245 2.84 9.41 13.31
N GLU A 246 3.90 8.92 12.64
CA GLU A 246 5.21 8.67 13.24
C GLU A 246 5.09 7.87 14.55
N ALA A 247 4.26 6.82 14.53
CA ALA A 247 4.05 5.94 15.67
C ALA A 247 5.35 5.20 16.00
N GLY A 248 5.77 5.20 17.24
CA GLY A 248 7.01 4.53 17.68
C GLY A 248 8.28 5.38 17.65
N SER A 249 8.23 6.64 17.23
CA SER A 249 9.40 7.54 17.24
C SER A 249 9.52 8.39 18.53
N TYR A 250 9.11 7.84 19.65
CA TYR A 250 9.24 8.52 20.93
C TYR A 250 10.71 8.66 21.31
N GLY A 251 11.17 9.89 21.51
CA GLY A 251 12.49 10.22 22.03
C GLY A 251 13.61 10.44 21.01
N LYS A 252 13.41 10.15 19.71
CA LYS A 252 14.39 10.45 18.65
C LYS A 252 13.90 11.60 17.78
N ASP A 253 14.75 12.61 17.56
CA ASP A 253 14.54 13.73 16.62
C ASP A 253 13.20 14.48 16.80
N THR A 254 12.77 14.69 18.05
CA THR A 254 11.49 15.35 18.36
C THR A 254 11.60 16.86 18.40
N LYS A 255 12.82 17.43 18.34
CA LYS A 255 13.07 18.88 18.31
C LYS A 255 13.08 19.42 16.89
N GLY A 256 12.55 20.63 16.72
CA GLY A 256 12.56 21.36 15.45
C GLY A 256 11.60 20.80 14.40
N LEU A 257 11.99 20.86 13.13
CA LEU A 257 11.17 20.57 11.95
C LEU A 257 11.53 19.22 11.28
N ILE A 258 12.39 18.39 11.88
CA ILE A 258 12.90 17.18 11.23
C ILE A 258 11.82 16.12 11.09
N ARG A 259 10.92 15.99 12.08
CA ARG A 259 9.93 14.92 12.14
C ARG A 259 8.55 15.46 12.49
N LEU A 260 7.84 15.89 11.46
CA LEU A 260 6.50 16.46 11.54
C LEU A 260 5.42 15.45 11.13
N HIS A 261 4.19 15.63 11.65
CA HIS A 261 3.02 14.87 11.23
C HIS A 261 2.48 15.31 9.88
N GLN A 262 2.74 16.56 9.49
CA GLN A 262 2.45 17.11 8.17
C GLN A 262 3.70 17.76 7.61
N PHE A 263 4.03 17.44 6.37
CA PHE A 263 5.17 17.98 5.61
C PHE A 263 4.86 17.94 4.11
N ASN A 264 5.70 18.52 3.30
CA ASN A 264 5.54 18.62 1.84
C ASN A 264 6.59 17.78 1.10
#